data_c062417df3fc22b4a39e7baec1bc75af
#
_entry.id   c062417df3fc22b4a39e7baec1bc75af
#
_cell.length_a   1.000
_cell.length_b   1.000
_cell.length_c   1.000
_cell.angle_alpha   90.00
_cell.angle_beta   90.00
_cell.angle_gamma   90.00
#
_symmetry.space_group_name_H-M   'P 1'
#
loop_
_entity.id
_entity.type
_entity.pdbx_description
1 polymer ?
#
loop_
_entity_poly.entity_id
_entity_poly.type
_entity_poly.pdbx_seq_one_letter_code
_entity_poly.pdbx_strand_id
1 'polypeptide(L)'
;MPAPPNLTHPNMRTPRRLPSVAGAATALALLTALNFVNYIDRYILPGVQEQVKHEFHVSDAALGSLTLWFFVTYMCAAPLTGWLGDRLPRKPLIVLCALMISAVNVLTGTVHQFDSLLLRHAVLGIGEASLGIYAPALLADFYPEDDRNRILTIFYTAIPVGAALGYLIAEMVGARWGWRMPFYVSAVPGLLIAVLIWIFLREPARGATDATSNTRVPHPSQPHRDGWDSTHVLSLASNAPYLYATLGMAMTTFSMGGISAWMPSFLQRAGFSPNTVGLTLGGITAGAGLGGTAIGGWIAQRWLRTNHRALYLVSAWSALVTVPFGVLCFFGPRATMLPALALAMFSIFLGTGPLNAAIVNAVPATVRATAIAIELFLIHALGDTPSPRLIGMVSDRTTLSTGLGLTLVSMLIATALLFLGARTVPRDYVE
;
A
#
# COMPACT_ATOMS: atom_id res chain seq x y z
N MET A 1 57.25 -40.21 -7.44
CA MET A 1 56.33 -39.08 -7.45
C MET A 1 55.50 -39.17 -6.21
N PRO A 2 55.58 -38.23 -5.27
CA PRO A 2 54.73 -38.23 -4.09
C PRO A 2 53.32 -37.68 -4.45
N ALA A 3 52.28 -38.28 -3.83
CA ALA A 3 50.89 -37.91 -4.01
C ALA A 3 50.60 -36.51 -3.50
N PRO A 4 49.66 -35.76 -4.13
CA PRO A 4 49.32 -34.42 -3.70
C PRO A 4 48.59 -34.43 -2.35
N PRO A 5 48.74 -33.41 -1.51
CA PRO A 5 48.10 -33.33 -0.20
C PRO A 5 46.58 -33.18 -0.34
N ASN A 6 45.84 -33.96 0.43
CA ASN A 6 44.40 -33.88 0.60
C ASN A 6 44.01 -32.47 1.12
N LEU A 7 43.46 -31.64 0.25
CA LEU A 7 42.75 -30.42 0.64
C LEU A 7 41.45 -30.83 1.30
N THR A 8 41.46 -30.98 2.61
CA THR A 8 40.23 -31.02 3.42
C THR A 8 39.49 -29.71 3.23
N HIS A 9 38.36 -29.76 2.52
CA HIS A 9 37.44 -28.65 2.45
C HIS A 9 37.06 -28.21 3.87
N PRO A 10 37.17 -26.91 4.21
CA PRO A 10 36.69 -26.44 5.49
C PRO A 10 35.19 -26.72 5.57
N ASN A 11 34.77 -27.42 6.63
CA ASN A 11 33.38 -27.67 6.96
C ASN A 11 32.58 -26.36 6.79
N MET A 12 31.79 -26.26 5.73
CA MET A 12 30.75 -25.25 5.61
C MET A 12 29.74 -25.54 6.74
N ARG A 13 29.97 -24.89 7.91
CA ARG A 13 28.97 -24.87 8.97
C ARG A 13 27.72 -24.24 8.36
N THR A 14 26.66 -25.04 8.24
CA THR A 14 25.33 -24.49 7.94
C THR A 14 25.08 -23.23 8.82
N PRO A 15 24.73 -22.09 8.24
CA PRO A 15 24.51 -20.89 9.02
C PRO A 15 23.47 -21.20 10.10
N ARG A 16 23.86 -21.05 11.35
CA ARG A 16 22.99 -21.29 12.51
C ARG A 16 21.91 -20.23 12.47
N ARG A 17 20.68 -20.62 12.12
CA ARG A 17 19.53 -19.70 12.14
C ARG A 17 19.40 -19.11 13.52
N LEU A 18 19.40 -17.79 13.59
CA LEU A 18 19.17 -17.07 14.83
C LEU A 18 17.74 -17.30 15.31
N PRO A 19 17.52 -17.53 16.60
CA PRO A 19 16.18 -17.58 17.13
C PRO A 19 15.53 -16.18 17.08
N SER A 20 14.24 -16.14 16.83
CA SER A 20 13.43 -14.93 17.02
C SER A 20 13.45 -14.50 18.49
N VAL A 21 13.31 -13.21 18.74
CA VAL A 21 13.23 -12.68 20.12
C VAL A 21 11.97 -13.18 20.83
N ALA A 22 12.05 -13.39 22.13
CA ALA A 22 10.90 -13.81 22.93
C ALA A 22 9.71 -12.85 22.76
N GLY A 23 8.52 -13.41 22.48
CA GLY A 23 7.32 -12.64 22.18
C GLY A 23 7.12 -12.25 20.70
N ALA A 24 8.00 -12.68 19.78
CA ALA A 24 7.91 -12.37 18.36
C ALA A 24 6.57 -12.79 17.74
N ALA A 25 6.08 -13.99 18.06
CA ALA A 25 4.78 -14.46 17.54
C ALA A 25 3.61 -13.59 18.02
N THR A 26 3.63 -13.18 19.28
CA THR A 26 2.63 -12.25 19.86
C THR A 26 2.71 -10.89 19.18
N ALA A 27 3.92 -10.37 18.95
CA ALA A 27 4.13 -9.11 18.23
C ALA A 27 3.59 -9.18 16.81
N LEU A 28 3.90 -10.25 16.07
CA LEU A 28 3.38 -10.46 14.71
C LEU A 28 1.85 -10.51 14.71
N ALA A 29 1.25 -11.29 15.59
CA ALA A 29 -0.21 -11.43 15.65
C ALA A 29 -0.90 -10.09 15.98
N LEU A 30 -0.44 -9.38 17.00
CA LEU A 30 -1.05 -8.11 17.44
C LEU A 30 -0.84 -6.99 16.41
N LEU A 31 0.36 -6.86 15.85
CA LEU A 31 0.64 -5.83 14.85
C LEU A 31 -0.06 -6.11 13.51
N THR A 32 -0.16 -7.39 13.12
CA THR A 32 -0.94 -7.77 11.94
C THR A 32 -2.44 -7.51 12.16
N ALA A 33 -2.98 -7.83 13.33
CA ALA A 33 -4.36 -7.52 13.69
C ALA A 33 -4.62 -6.01 13.70
N LEU A 34 -3.69 -5.20 14.22
CA LEU A 34 -3.80 -3.74 14.18
C LEU A 34 -3.76 -3.21 12.74
N ASN A 35 -2.84 -3.70 11.92
CA ASN A 35 -2.76 -3.35 10.51
C ASN A 35 -4.05 -3.71 9.74
N PHE A 36 -4.62 -4.85 10.07
CA PHE A 36 -5.88 -5.32 9.52
C PHE A 36 -7.05 -4.37 9.83
N VAL A 37 -7.20 -3.95 11.09
CA VAL A 37 -8.21 -2.97 11.50
C VAL A 37 -7.97 -1.62 10.82
N ASN A 38 -6.71 -1.18 10.72
CA ASN A 38 -6.33 0.05 10.03
C ASN A 38 -6.80 0.05 8.56
N TYR A 39 -6.63 -1.07 7.86
CA TYR A 39 -7.12 -1.18 6.48
C TYR A 39 -8.64 -1.31 6.39
N ILE A 40 -9.32 -1.87 7.39
CA ILE A 40 -10.80 -1.77 7.49
C ILE A 40 -11.21 -0.30 7.57
N ASP A 41 -10.63 0.48 8.47
CA ASP A 41 -10.93 1.90 8.68
C ASP A 41 -10.79 2.72 7.40
N ARG A 42 -9.70 2.51 6.66
CA ARG A 42 -9.41 3.22 5.40
C ARG A 42 -10.48 3.01 4.33
N TYR A 43 -11.12 1.84 4.30
CA TYR A 43 -12.09 1.49 3.26
C TYR A 43 -13.55 1.66 3.70
N ILE A 44 -13.81 2.08 4.95
CA ILE A 44 -15.17 2.41 5.42
C ILE A 44 -15.71 3.64 4.69
N LEU A 45 -14.94 4.73 4.64
CA LEU A 45 -15.43 5.99 4.07
C LEU A 45 -15.85 5.84 2.60
N PRO A 46 -15.07 5.23 1.70
CA PRO A 46 -15.51 4.98 0.33
C PRO A 46 -16.85 4.22 0.23
N GLY A 47 -17.07 3.23 1.11
CA GLY A 47 -18.30 2.44 1.08
C GLY A 47 -19.55 3.19 1.54
N VAL A 48 -19.40 4.20 2.42
CA VAL A 48 -20.55 5.02 2.90
C VAL A 48 -20.63 6.38 2.21
N GLN A 49 -19.79 6.65 1.21
CA GLN A 49 -19.60 7.97 0.61
C GLN A 49 -20.89 8.57 0.01
N GLU A 50 -21.76 7.74 -0.59
CA GLU A 50 -23.06 8.21 -1.12
C GLU A 50 -23.98 8.70 -0.01
N GLN A 51 -24.02 8.04 1.16
CA GLN A 51 -24.84 8.50 2.29
C GLN A 51 -24.31 9.83 2.84
N VAL A 52 -22.98 9.98 2.94
CA VAL A 52 -22.30 11.22 3.32
C VAL A 52 -22.66 12.34 2.34
N LYS A 53 -22.63 12.07 1.02
CA LYS A 53 -23.03 13.01 -0.01
C LYS A 53 -24.47 13.50 0.17
N HIS A 54 -25.39 12.58 0.38
CA HIS A 54 -26.80 12.90 0.54
C HIS A 54 -27.09 13.70 1.81
N GLU A 55 -26.42 13.39 2.92
CA GLU A 55 -26.65 14.10 4.18
C GLU A 55 -26.10 15.53 4.17
N PHE A 56 -24.87 15.70 3.66
CA PHE A 56 -24.22 17.03 3.66
C PHE A 56 -24.47 17.84 2.39
N HIS A 57 -25.17 17.30 1.39
CA HIS A 57 -25.45 17.95 0.11
C HIS A 57 -24.20 18.49 -0.59
N VAL A 58 -23.10 17.72 -0.55
CA VAL A 58 -21.81 18.11 -1.10
C VAL A 58 -21.58 17.54 -2.50
N SER A 59 -20.67 18.18 -3.24
CA SER A 59 -20.26 17.72 -4.58
C SER A 59 -19.34 16.49 -4.52
N ASP A 60 -19.18 15.79 -5.65
CA ASP A 60 -18.23 14.70 -5.77
C ASP A 60 -16.78 15.18 -5.58
N ALA A 61 -16.44 16.39 -6.04
CA ALA A 61 -15.15 17.02 -5.79
C ALA A 61 -14.87 17.22 -4.29
N ALA A 62 -15.90 17.63 -3.51
CA ALA A 62 -15.78 17.78 -2.07
C ALA A 62 -15.52 16.42 -1.40
N LEU A 63 -16.25 15.37 -1.78
CA LEU A 63 -16.02 14.02 -1.29
C LEU A 63 -14.61 13.52 -1.60
N GLY A 64 -14.14 13.71 -2.84
CA GLY A 64 -12.77 13.36 -3.22
C GLY A 64 -11.69 14.13 -2.43
N SER A 65 -12.04 15.30 -1.87
CA SER A 65 -11.14 16.06 -1.00
C SER A 65 -10.88 15.39 0.35
N LEU A 66 -11.76 14.49 0.82
CA LEU A 66 -11.51 13.70 2.03
C LEU A 66 -10.25 12.84 1.86
N THR A 67 -10.17 12.10 0.78
CA THR A 67 -8.98 11.28 0.46
C THR A 67 -7.75 12.14 0.17
N LEU A 68 -7.92 13.29 -0.51
CA LEU A 68 -6.81 14.22 -0.78
C LEU A 68 -6.17 14.69 0.53
N TRP A 69 -6.95 15.23 1.47
CA TRP A 69 -6.41 15.73 2.73
C TRP A 69 -5.86 14.63 3.64
N PHE A 70 -6.45 13.44 3.60
CA PHE A 70 -5.89 12.26 4.25
C PHE A 70 -4.46 11.98 3.79
N PHE A 71 -4.22 11.89 2.48
CA PHE A 71 -2.88 11.61 1.97
C PHE A 71 -1.91 12.79 2.09
N VAL A 72 -2.38 14.03 2.01
CA VAL A 72 -1.55 15.21 2.27
C VAL A 72 -0.99 15.16 3.69
N THR A 73 -1.85 14.94 4.69
CA THR A 73 -1.39 14.84 6.08
C THR A 73 -0.57 13.59 6.33
N TYR A 74 -0.90 12.47 5.68
CA TYR A 74 -0.09 11.24 5.69
C TYR A 74 1.35 11.53 5.23
N MET A 75 1.52 12.14 4.06
CA MET A 75 2.85 12.47 3.51
C MET A 75 3.61 13.48 4.38
N CYS A 76 2.93 14.50 4.91
CA CYS A 76 3.56 15.49 5.78
C CYS A 76 3.96 14.89 7.14
N ALA A 77 3.19 13.94 7.67
CA ALA A 77 3.49 13.30 8.94
C ALA A 77 4.62 12.27 8.84
N ALA A 78 4.77 11.58 7.70
CA ALA A 78 5.70 10.48 7.55
C ALA A 78 7.17 10.81 7.94
N PRO A 79 7.77 11.93 7.54
CA PRO A 79 9.14 12.28 7.95
C PRO A 79 9.27 12.53 9.46
N LEU A 80 8.28 13.20 10.05
CA LEU A 80 8.26 13.50 11.49
C LEU A 80 8.10 12.23 12.32
N THR A 81 7.21 11.36 11.90
CA THR A 81 6.97 10.08 12.58
C THR A 81 8.16 9.13 12.47
N GLY A 82 8.83 9.09 11.32
CA GLY A 82 10.09 8.38 11.16
C GLY A 82 11.14 8.86 12.16
N TRP A 83 11.34 10.18 12.25
CA TRP A 83 12.26 10.81 13.19
C TRP A 83 11.92 10.50 14.66
N LEU A 84 10.64 10.51 15.03
CA LEU A 84 10.18 10.12 16.37
C LEU A 84 10.45 8.63 16.64
N GLY A 85 10.13 7.76 15.67
CA GLY A 85 10.34 6.31 15.74
C GLY A 85 11.80 5.90 15.91
N ASP A 86 12.74 6.74 15.46
CA ASP A 86 14.17 6.52 15.65
C ASP A 86 14.67 6.95 17.04
N ARG A 87 13.97 7.82 17.74
CA ARG A 87 14.37 8.38 19.03
C ARG A 87 13.61 7.84 20.22
N LEU A 88 12.33 7.55 20.05
CA LEU A 88 11.45 7.13 21.12
C LEU A 88 11.13 5.63 21.04
N PRO A 89 10.76 4.96 22.14
CA PRO A 89 10.26 3.60 22.10
C PRO A 89 9.06 3.48 21.16
N ARG A 90 9.05 2.44 20.30
CA ARG A 90 8.02 2.30 19.26
C ARG A 90 6.69 1.79 19.80
N LYS A 91 6.70 0.96 20.86
CA LYS A 91 5.47 0.43 21.47
C LYS A 91 4.51 1.54 21.93
N PRO A 92 4.92 2.52 22.76
CA PRO A 92 4.05 3.64 23.15
C PRO A 92 3.54 4.45 21.96
N LEU A 93 4.39 4.66 20.95
CA LEU A 93 3.99 5.38 19.72
C LEU A 93 2.91 4.63 18.95
N ILE A 94 3.05 3.31 18.78
CA ILE A 94 2.03 2.46 18.14
C ILE A 94 0.71 2.51 18.91
N VAL A 95 0.76 2.39 20.23
CA VAL A 95 -0.44 2.46 21.08
C VAL A 95 -1.11 3.83 20.95
N LEU A 96 -0.33 4.92 21.00
CA LEU A 96 -0.85 6.28 20.84
C LEU A 96 -1.53 6.45 19.48
N CYS A 97 -0.93 5.96 18.39
CA CYS A 97 -1.52 6.00 17.06
C CYS A 97 -2.81 5.20 16.98
N ALA A 98 -2.84 3.98 17.53
CA ALA A 98 -4.03 3.15 17.54
C ALA A 98 -5.18 3.79 18.35
N LEU A 99 -4.88 4.38 19.51
CA LEU A 99 -5.84 5.13 20.30
C LEU A 99 -6.34 6.38 19.57
N MET A 100 -5.46 7.12 18.89
CA MET A 100 -5.81 8.28 18.10
C MET A 100 -6.73 7.91 16.94
N ILE A 101 -6.40 6.89 16.17
CA ILE A 101 -7.23 6.40 15.05
C ILE A 101 -8.62 6.00 15.57
N SER A 102 -8.68 5.20 16.63
CA SER A 102 -9.94 4.76 17.23
C SER A 102 -10.76 5.94 17.78
N ALA A 103 -10.12 6.91 18.43
CA ALA A 103 -10.79 8.12 18.91
C ALA A 103 -11.34 8.96 17.76
N VAL A 104 -10.59 9.12 16.68
CA VAL A 104 -11.04 9.83 15.47
C VAL A 104 -12.24 9.13 14.84
N ASN A 105 -12.25 7.78 14.79
CA ASN A 105 -13.38 7.02 14.29
C ASN A 105 -14.63 7.23 15.15
N VAL A 106 -14.51 7.16 16.49
CA VAL A 106 -15.63 7.48 17.39
C VAL A 106 -16.13 8.91 17.17
N LEU A 107 -15.22 9.88 17.10
CA LEU A 107 -15.56 11.27 16.84
C LEU A 107 -16.20 11.47 15.44
N THR A 108 -15.81 10.71 14.44
CA THR A 108 -16.40 10.73 13.10
C THR A 108 -17.87 10.34 13.15
N GLY A 109 -18.27 9.42 14.00
CA GLY A 109 -19.67 9.08 14.25
C GLY A 109 -20.52 10.23 14.84
N THR A 110 -19.91 11.30 15.37
CA THR A 110 -20.59 12.47 15.95
C THR A 110 -20.58 13.71 15.06
N VAL A 111 -20.16 13.58 13.79
CA VAL A 111 -20.04 14.73 12.87
C VAL A 111 -21.41 15.19 12.39
N HIS A 112 -21.62 16.53 12.38
CA HIS A 112 -22.80 17.20 11.84
C HIS A 112 -22.48 18.22 10.74
N GLN A 113 -21.20 18.42 10.41
CA GLN A 113 -20.74 19.34 9.37
C GLN A 113 -19.65 18.67 8.54
N PHE A 114 -19.66 18.90 7.22
CA PHE A 114 -18.71 18.30 6.31
C PHE A 114 -17.26 18.72 6.60
N ASP A 115 -17.01 19.98 6.96
CA ASP A 115 -15.66 20.45 7.30
C ASP A 115 -15.08 19.73 8.53
N SER A 116 -15.94 19.39 9.50
CA SER A 116 -15.53 18.58 10.65
C SER A 116 -15.16 17.16 10.24
N LEU A 117 -15.87 16.57 9.27
CA LEU A 117 -15.52 15.27 8.69
C LEU A 117 -14.18 15.33 7.95
N LEU A 118 -13.98 16.38 7.15
CA LEU A 118 -12.73 16.62 6.42
C LEU A 118 -11.53 16.72 7.37
N LEU A 119 -11.64 17.52 8.43
CA LEU A 119 -10.58 17.66 9.43
C LEU A 119 -10.26 16.35 10.13
N ARG A 120 -11.29 15.60 10.54
CA ARG A 120 -11.09 14.32 11.22
C ARG A 120 -10.45 13.29 10.29
N HIS A 121 -10.86 13.23 9.04
CA HIS A 121 -10.27 12.35 8.06
C HIS A 121 -8.81 12.72 7.73
N ALA A 122 -8.48 14.01 7.71
CA ALA A 122 -7.11 14.48 7.61
C ALA A 122 -6.25 14.03 8.82
N VAL A 123 -6.78 14.13 10.05
CA VAL A 123 -6.06 13.65 11.26
C VAL A 123 -5.82 12.15 11.23
N LEU A 124 -6.76 11.38 10.65
CA LEU A 124 -6.60 9.93 10.47
C LEU A 124 -5.32 9.60 9.66
N GLY A 125 -5.01 10.40 8.62
CA GLY A 125 -3.80 10.23 7.80
C GLY A 125 -2.50 10.29 8.62
N ILE A 126 -2.45 11.13 9.66
CA ILE A 126 -1.27 11.22 10.57
C ILE A 126 -1.08 9.89 11.33
N GLY A 127 -2.14 9.34 11.89
CA GLY A 127 -2.10 8.08 12.64
C GLY A 127 -1.71 6.90 11.79
N GLU A 128 -2.27 6.81 10.60
CA GLU A 128 -1.99 5.71 9.68
C GLU A 128 -0.56 5.75 9.11
N ALA A 129 -0.03 6.93 8.78
CA ALA A 129 1.36 7.09 8.38
C ALA A 129 2.32 6.58 9.46
N SER A 130 2.03 6.93 10.71
CA SER A 130 2.85 6.56 11.86
C SER A 130 2.84 5.04 12.10
N LEU A 131 1.67 4.42 12.02
CA LEU A 131 1.53 2.97 12.19
C LEU A 131 2.25 2.21 11.06
N GLY A 132 2.12 2.66 9.82
CA GLY A 132 2.79 2.09 8.66
C GLY A 132 4.32 2.10 8.76
N ILE A 133 4.90 3.04 9.52
CA ILE A 133 6.34 3.14 9.76
C ILE A 133 6.77 2.31 10.97
N TYR A 134 6.07 2.44 12.11
CA TYR A 134 6.51 1.83 13.35
C TYR A 134 6.33 0.32 13.40
N ALA A 135 5.22 -0.21 12.87
CA ALA A 135 4.93 -1.64 12.98
C ALA A 135 5.91 -2.53 12.21
N PRO A 136 6.23 -2.27 10.92
CA PRO A 136 7.24 -3.05 10.21
C PRO A 136 8.64 -2.91 10.83
N ALA A 137 9.01 -1.71 11.28
CA ALA A 137 10.29 -1.47 11.93
C ALA A 137 10.42 -2.24 13.25
N LEU A 138 9.34 -2.31 14.05
CA LEU A 138 9.33 -3.10 15.27
C LEU A 138 9.38 -4.61 14.99
N LEU A 139 8.68 -5.08 13.96
CA LEU A 139 8.76 -6.49 13.53
C LEU A 139 10.17 -6.88 13.10
N ALA A 140 10.90 -5.99 12.43
CA ALA A 140 12.28 -6.22 12.03
C ALA A 140 13.22 -6.42 13.23
N ASP A 141 12.94 -5.80 14.39
CA ASP A 141 13.72 -6.01 15.62
C ASP A 141 13.43 -7.37 16.29
N PHE A 142 12.26 -7.98 16.02
CA PHE A 142 11.89 -9.29 16.56
C PHE A 142 12.42 -10.48 15.76
N TYR A 143 12.63 -10.30 14.46
CA TYR A 143 12.92 -11.40 13.54
C TYR A 143 14.25 -11.21 12.82
N PRO A 144 15.09 -12.29 12.70
CA PRO A 144 16.33 -12.24 11.94
C PRO A 144 16.08 -11.91 10.47
N GLU A 145 17.11 -11.38 9.82
CA GLU A 145 17.06 -10.90 8.43
C GLU A 145 16.49 -11.95 7.45
N ASP A 146 16.89 -13.22 7.60
CA ASP A 146 16.44 -14.33 6.77
C ASP A 146 14.91 -14.54 6.82
N ASP A 147 14.27 -14.25 7.94
CA ASP A 147 12.84 -14.46 8.15
C ASP A 147 12.01 -13.19 7.88
N ARG A 148 12.61 -11.98 7.86
CA ARG A 148 11.92 -10.68 7.74
C ARG A 148 10.98 -10.62 6.54
N ASN A 149 11.44 -11.10 5.39
CA ASN A 149 10.61 -11.08 4.18
C ASN A 149 9.31 -11.89 4.35
N ARG A 150 9.40 -13.08 4.93
CA ARG A 150 8.22 -13.91 5.23
C ARG A 150 7.30 -13.25 6.23
N ILE A 151 7.85 -12.68 7.28
CA ILE A 151 7.10 -12.02 8.37
C ILE A 151 6.36 -10.77 7.85
N LEU A 152 7.05 -9.93 7.08
CA LEU A 152 6.43 -8.75 6.47
C LEU A 152 5.38 -9.14 5.42
N THR A 153 5.57 -10.24 4.70
CA THR A 153 4.54 -10.77 3.80
C THR A 153 3.27 -11.13 4.57
N ILE A 154 3.39 -11.81 5.72
CA ILE A 154 2.24 -12.11 6.59
C ILE A 154 1.59 -10.81 7.09
N PHE A 155 2.38 -9.86 7.57
CA PHE A 155 1.89 -8.55 8.03
C PHE A 155 1.12 -7.80 6.95
N TYR A 156 1.60 -7.80 5.70
CA TYR A 156 0.98 -7.09 4.59
C TYR A 156 -0.20 -7.84 3.95
N THR A 157 -0.44 -9.14 4.26
CA THR A 157 -1.69 -9.81 3.86
C THR A 157 -2.93 -9.18 4.51
N ALA A 158 -2.75 -8.43 5.60
CA ALA A 158 -3.80 -7.63 6.22
C ALA A 158 -4.40 -6.57 5.26
N ILE A 159 -3.63 -6.09 4.27
CA ILE A 159 -4.06 -5.03 3.34
C ILE A 159 -5.28 -5.44 2.52
N PRO A 160 -5.20 -6.44 1.62
CA PRO A 160 -6.34 -6.80 0.78
C PRO A 160 -7.51 -7.37 1.58
N VAL A 161 -7.24 -8.07 2.69
CA VAL A 161 -8.29 -8.66 3.53
C VAL A 161 -9.00 -7.57 4.35
N GLY A 162 -8.25 -6.62 4.92
CA GLY A 162 -8.80 -5.45 5.63
C GLY A 162 -9.63 -4.56 4.71
N ALA A 163 -9.12 -4.26 3.50
CA ALA A 163 -9.86 -3.50 2.50
C ALA A 163 -11.19 -4.18 2.11
N ALA A 164 -11.16 -5.49 1.90
CA ALA A 164 -12.35 -6.27 1.58
C ALA A 164 -13.41 -6.19 2.68
N LEU A 165 -13.00 -6.35 3.94
CA LEU A 165 -13.91 -6.23 5.09
C LEU A 165 -14.34 -4.79 5.33
N GLY A 166 -13.50 -3.80 5.05
CA GLY A 166 -13.84 -2.39 5.11
C GLY A 166 -15.03 -2.05 4.22
N TYR A 167 -14.98 -2.44 2.95
CA TYR A 167 -16.13 -2.29 2.04
C TYR A 167 -17.37 -3.04 2.54
N LEU A 168 -17.20 -4.30 2.98
CA LEU A 168 -18.31 -5.11 3.44
C LEU A 168 -19.00 -4.49 4.65
N ILE A 169 -18.25 -4.08 5.67
CA ILE A 169 -18.76 -3.43 6.89
C ILE A 169 -19.43 -2.10 6.53
N ALA A 170 -18.79 -1.28 5.70
CA ALA A 170 -19.31 0.01 5.28
C ALA A 170 -20.69 -0.13 4.61
N GLU A 171 -20.80 -1.02 3.64
CA GLU A 171 -22.01 -1.22 2.87
C GLU A 171 -23.12 -1.90 3.68
N MET A 172 -22.82 -3.00 4.41
CA MET A 172 -23.83 -3.75 5.15
C MET A 172 -24.30 -3.04 6.41
N VAL A 173 -23.35 -2.51 7.20
CA VAL A 173 -23.66 -1.81 8.46
C VAL A 173 -24.20 -0.41 8.14
N GLY A 174 -23.57 0.30 7.19
CA GLY A 174 -23.99 1.63 6.78
C GLY A 174 -25.39 1.66 6.18
N ALA A 175 -25.75 0.68 5.34
CA ALA A 175 -27.10 0.59 4.78
C ALA A 175 -28.20 0.34 5.85
N ARG A 176 -27.87 -0.34 6.95
CA ARG A 176 -28.83 -0.75 7.96
C ARG A 176 -28.99 0.24 9.11
N TRP A 177 -27.88 0.87 9.54
CA TRP A 177 -27.85 1.72 10.73
C TRP A 177 -27.27 3.13 10.45
N GLY A 178 -27.08 3.49 9.18
CA GLY A 178 -26.53 4.76 8.76
C GLY A 178 -25.00 4.77 8.72
N TRP A 179 -24.47 5.72 7.95
CA TRP A 179 -23.03 5.81 7.60
C TRP A 179 -22.08 6.00 8.79
N ARG A 180 -22.59 6.44 9.93
CA ARG A 180 -21.81 6.65 11.16
C ARG A 180 -21.46 5.35 11.88
N MET A 181 -22.36 4.36 11.82
CA MET A 181 -22.20 3.10 12.55
C MET A 181 -20.96 2.29 12.18
N PRO A 182 -20.56 2.16 10.90
CA PRO A 182 -19.30 1.50 10.54
C PRO A 182 -18.08 2.03 11.27
N PHE A 183 -17.99 3.35 11.51
CA PHE A 183 -16.87 3.97 12.23
C PHE A 183 -16.87 3.58 13.73
N TYR A 184 -18.03 3.49 14.36
CA TYR A 184 -18.12 2.99 15.75
C TYR A 184 -17.74 1.50 15.83
N VAL A 185 -18.20 0.70 14.88
CA VAL A 185 -17.91 -0.74 14.83
C VAL A 185 -16.40 -0.99 14.66
N SER A 186 -15.72 -0.20 13.84
CA SER A 186 -14.28 -0.35 13.61
C SER A 186 -13.42 0.20 14.75
N ALA A 187 -13.89 1.22 15.46
CA ALA A 187 -13.17 1.78 16.59
C ALA A 187 -12.97 0.78 17.74
N VAL A 188 -13.94 -0.09 17.99
CA VAL A 188 -13.90 -1.05 19.11
C VAL A 188 -12.73 -2.03 19.02
N PRO A 189 -12.52 -2.77 17.93
CA PRO A 189 -11.35 -3.64 17.80
C PRO A 189 -10.03 -2.87 17.83
N GLY A 190 -9.97 -1.66 17.29
CA GLY A 190 -8.78 -0.80 17.37
C GLY A 190 -8.38 -0.48 18.81
N LEU A 191 -9.33 -0.05 19.64
CA LEU A 191 -9.14 0.19 21.06
C LEU A 191 -8.71 -1.07 21.82
N LEU A 192 -9.37 -2.19 21.55
CA LEU A 192 -9.05 -3.47 22.18
C LEU A 192 -7.61 -3.90 21.84
N ILE A 193 -7.22 -3.84 20.57
CA ILE A 193 -5.87 -4.22 20.14
C ILE A 193 -4.82 -3.25 20.74
N ALA A 194 -5.11 -1.95 20.85
CA ALA A 194 -4.21 -1.00 21.51
C ALA A 194 -3.95 -1.40 22.97
N VAL A 195 -4.99 -1.81 23.72
CA VAL A 195 -4.86 -2.31 25.10
C VAL A 195 -4.07 -3.62 25.13
N LEU A 196 -4.36 -4.57 24.22
CA LEU A 196 -3.62 -5.83 24.14
C LEU A 196 -2.13 -5.61 23.81
N ILE A 197 -1.82 -4.68 22.91
CA ILE A 197 -0.44 -4.29 22.62
C ILE A 197 0.22 -3.71 23.86
N TRP A 198 -0.47 -2.82 24.59
CA TRP A 198 0.07 -2.23 25.81
C TRP A 198 0.42 -3.28 26.88
N ILE A 199 -0.42 -4.30 27.04
CA ILE A 199 -0.25 -5.34 28.06
C ILE A 199 0.77 -6.40 27.62
N PHE A 200 0.61 -6.96 26.43
CA PHE A 200 1.30 -8.19 26.03
C PHE A 200 2.53 -7.98 25.15
N LEU A 201 2.64 -6.85 24.42
CA LEU A 201 3.78 -6.62 23.56
C LEU A 201 4.96 -6.11 24.41
N ARG A 202 6.06 -6.82 24.37
CA ARG A 202 7.34 -6.38 24.99
C ARG A 202 8.22 -5.86 23.86
N GLU A 203 8.64 -4.59 23.97
CA GLU A 203 9.52 -4.00 22.95
C GLU A 203 10.93 -4.57 23.09
N PRO A 204 11.52 -5.18 22.04
CA PRO A 204 12.90 -5.64 22.06
C PRO A 204 13.88 -4.46 22.01
N ALA A 205 15.14 -4.72 22.31
CA ALA A 205 16.19 -3.75 22.00
C ALA A 205 16.26 -3.54 20.47
N ARG A 206 16.55 -2.33 20.04
CA ARG A 206 16.71 -2.02 18.61
C ARG A 206 17.84 -2.84 18.02
N GLY A 207 17.61 -3.44 16.85
CA GLY A 207 18.58 -4.31 16.21
C GLY A 207 18.88 -5.59 17.00
N ALA A 208 17.98 -6.05 17.89
CA ALA A 208 18.19 -7.22 18.73
C ALA A 208 18.52 -8.50 17.93
N THR A 209 18.11 -8.54 16.68
CA THR A 209 18.34 -9.66 15.76
C THR A 209 19.47 -9.42 14.76
N ASP A 210 20.08 -8.23 14.73
CA ASP A 210 21.19 -7.87 13.84
C ASP A 210 22.58 -8.27 14.42
N ALA A 211 22.65 -8.63 15.71
CA ALA A 211 23.87 -8.68 16.51
C ALA A 211 24.74 -9.93 16.33
N THR A 212 24.49 -10.81 15.35
CA THR A 212 25.23 -12.10 15.24
C THR A 212 25.85 -12.41 13.88
N SER A 213 25.91 -11.49 12.97
CA SER A 213 26.83 -11.65 11.84
C SER A 213 28.25 -11.29 12.30
N ASN A 214 29.01 -12.32 12.72
CA ASN A 214 30.43 -12.22 13.07
C ASN A 214 31.34 -11.90 11.84
N THR A 215 30.77 -11.47 10.76
CA THR A 215 31.46 -10.81 9.67
C THR A 215 31.22 -9.31 9.85
N ARG A 216 32.22 -8.62 10.42
CA ARG A 216 32.36 -7.16 10.40
C ARG A 216 32.48 -6.67 8.96
N VAL A 217 31.41 -6.77 8.21
CA VAL A 217 31.13 -5.79 7.17
C VAL A 217 30.48 -4.64 7.95
N PRO A 218 31.01 -3.43 7.93
CA PRO A 218 30.35 -2.29 8.54
C PRO A 218 28.97 -2.18 7.90
N HIS A 219 27.93 -2.65 8.59
CA HIS A 219 26.58 -2.30 8.20
C HIS A 219 26.49 -0.77 8.30
N PRO A 220 25.99 -0.09 7.30
CA PRO A 220 25.72 1.34 7.37
C PRO A 220 24.45 1.59 8.20
N SER A 221 24.39 1.04 9.42
CA SER A 221 23.38 1.32 10.44
C SER A 221 23.81 2.47 11.36
N GLN A 222 24.89 3.17 11.01
CA GLN A 222 25.01 4.55 11.45
C GLN A 222 24.00 5.35 10.64
N PRO A 223 23.10 6.13 11.29
CA PRO A 223 22.36 7.14 10.56
C PRO A 223 23.44 7.92 9.79
N HIS A 224 23.33 7.94 8.45
CA HIS A 224 24.17 8.81 7.66
C HIS A 224 24.02 10.20 8.29
N ARG A 225 25.07 10.63 9.02
CA ARG A 225 25.19 12.00 9.52
C ARG A 225 25.36 12.99 8.37
N ASP A 226 25.61 12.47 7.21
CA ASP A 226 25.62 13.24 5.98
C ASP A 226 24.16 13.37 5.56
N GLY A 227 23.62 14.56 5.82
CA GLY A 227 22.28 14.95 5.41
C GLY A 227 22.03 14.62 3.94
N TRP A 228 20.80 14.67 3.50
CA TRP A 228 20.34 14.47 2.12
C TRP A 228 21.45 14.86 1.15
N ASP A 229 22.21 13.86 0.69
CA ASP A 229 23.28 14.11 -0.27
C ASP A 229 22.61 14.39 -1.61
N SER A 230 22.61 15.67 -1.97
CA SER A 230 22.01 16.15 -3.22
C SER A 230 22.58 15.41 -4.45
N THR A 231 23.78 14.84 -4.35
CA THR A 231 24.40 14.06 -5.42
C THR A 231 23.65 12.74 -5.64
N HIS A 232 23.16 12.08 -4.59
CA HIS A 232 22.35 10.88 -4.68
C HIS A 232 20.97 11.16 -5.31
N VAL A 233 20.32 12.24 -4.92
CA VAL A 233 19.02 12.65 -5.52
C VAL A 233 19.19 12.99 -7.00
N LEU A 234 20.25 13.71 -7.35
CA LEU A 234 20.58 14.04 -8.75
C LEU A 234 20.89 12.78 -9.58
N SER A 235 21.58 11.79 -9.00
CA SER A 235 21.84 10.53 -9.69
C SER A 235 20.56 9.74 -9.98
N LEU A 236 19.58 9.77 -9.08
CA LEU A 236 18.26 9.15 -9.30
C LEU A 236 17.45 9.90 -10.36
N ALA A 237 17.52 11.22 -10.40
CA ALA A 237 16.85 12.03 -11.41
C ALA A 237 17.40 11.83 -12.84
N SER A 238 18.61 11.30 -12.97
CA SER A 238 19.20 10.93 -14.26
C SER A 238 19.06 9.44 -14.61
N ASN A 239 18.55 8.62 -13.69
CA ASN A 239 18.37 7.18 -13.90
C ASN A 239 17.04 6.90 -14.63
N ALA A 240 17.12 6.81 -15.96
CA ALA A 240 15.93 6.63 -16.80
C ALA A 240 15.10 5.36 -16.45
N PRO A 241 15.67 4.15 -16.26
CA PRO A 241 14.92 3.00 -15.79
C PRO A 241 14.12 3.29 -14.50
N TYR A 242 14.76 3.83 -13.48
CA TYR A 242 14.13 4.18 -12.21
C TYR A 242 12.97 5.17 -12.40
N LEU A 243 13.19 6.25 -13.17
CA LEU A 243 12.17 7.27 -13.39
C LEU A 243 10.95 6.73 -14.12
N TYR A 244 11.15 5.96 -15.20
CA TYR A 244 10.04 5.36 -15.94
C TYR A 244 9.24 4.37 -15.08
N ALA A 245 9.90 3.55 -14.27
CA ALA A 245 9.23 2.63 -13.36
C ALA A 245 8.43 3.37 -12.28
N THR A 246 9.03 4.36 -11.63
CA THR A 246 8.41 5.16 -10.57
C THR A 246 7.21 5.97 -11.08
N LEU A 247 7.35 6.64 -12.23
CA LEU A 247 6.23 7.37 -12.84
C LEU A 247 5.12 6.43 -13.34
N GLY A 248 5.50 5.27 -13.88
CA GLY A 248 4.55 4.22 -14.24
C GLY A 248 3.78 3.71 -13.04
N MET A 249 4.45 3.52 -11.89
CA MET A 249 3.82 3.15 -10.63
C MET A 249 2.90 4.26 -10.11
N ALA A 250 3.32 5.53 -10.19
CA ALA A 250 2.48 6.66 -9.79
C ALA A 250 1.17 6.72 -10.60
N MET A 251 1.22 6.47 -11.91
CA MET A 251 0.03 6.41 -12.76
C MET A 251 -0.85 5.18 -12.45
N THR A 252 -0.24 4.04 -12.12
CA THR A 252 -0.98 2.86 -11.66
C THR A 252 -1.65 3.14 -10.31
N THR A 253 -0.96 3.80 -9.38
CA THR A 253 -1.49 4.22 -8.08
C THR A 253 -2.62 5.25 -8.23
N PHE A 254 -2.53 6.16 -9.21
CA PHE A 254 -3.64 7.06 -9.57
C PHE A 254 -4.91 6.27 -9.90
N SER A 255 -4.79 5.25 -10.74
CA SER A 255 -5.91 4.40 -11.10
C SER A 255 -6.45 3.62 -9.89
N MET A 256 -5.58 3.00 -9.09
CA MET A 256 -5.97 2.24 -7.90
C MET A 256 -6.68 3.13 -6.87
N GLY A 257 -6.13 4.31 -6.57
CA GLY A 257 -6.70 5.27 -5.63
C GLY A 257 -8.07 5.77 -6.08
N GLY A 258 -8.20 6.12 -7.36
CA GLY A 258 -9.46 6.55 -7.94
C GLY A 258 -10.53 5.46 -7.92
N ILE A 259 -10.18 4.24 -8.32
CA ILE A 259 -11.08 3.09 -8.29
C ILE A 259 -11.49 2.76 -6.85
N SER A 260 -10.54 2.71 -5.93
CA SER A 260 -10.84 2.37 -4.52
C SER A 260 -11.78 3.38 -3.85
N ALA A 261 -11.63 4.66 -4.17
CA ALA A 261 -12.48 5.71 -3.61
C ALA A 261 -13.89 5.75 -4.23
N TRP A 262 -14.01 5.54 -5.54
CA TRP A 262 -15.25 5.82 -6.26
C TRP A 262 -16.05 4.59 -6.67
N MET A 263 -15.48 3.39 -6.62
CA MET A 263 -16.18 2.19 -7.11
C MET A 263 -17.44 1.85 -6.32
N PRO A 264 -17.49 1.97 -4.97
CA PRO A 264 -18.73 1.78 -4.24
C PRO A 264 -19.84 2.72 -4.74
N SER A 265 -19.57 4.03 -4.82
CA SER A 265 -20.51 5.04 -5.34
C SER A 265 -20.93 4.76 -6.77
N PHE A 266 -19.98 4.36 -7.64
CA PHE A 266 -20.27 4.05 -9.03
C PHE A 266 -21.27 2.89 -9.16
N LEU A 267 -21.04 1.80 -8.43
CA LEU A 267 -21.94 0.64 -8.46
C LEU A 267 -23.30 0.95 -7.84
N GLN A 268 -23.35 1.71 -6.75
CA GLN A 268 -24.62 2.15 -6.16
C GLN A 268 -25.42 3.02 -7.14
N ARG A 269 -24.78 4.00 -7.80
CA ARG A 269 -25.41 4.84 -8.84
C ARG A 269 -25.86 4.03 -10.07
N ALA A 270 -25.18 2.91 -10.37
CA ALA A 270 -25.61 1.95 -11.38
C ALA A 270 -26.78 1.04 -10.91
N GLY A 271 -27.28 1.23 -9.69
CA GLY A 271 -28.46 0.53 -9.14
C GLY A 271 -28.15 -0.83 -8.50
N PHE A 272 -26.88 -1.11 -8.16
CA PHE A 272 -26.55 -2.28 -7.36
C PHE A 272 -26.90 -2.03 -5.88
N SER A 273 -27.40 -3.08 -5.18
CA SER A 273 -27.70 -2.96 -3.76
C SER A 273 -26.41 -2.84 -2.93
N PRO A 274 -26.43 -2.16 -1.78
CA PRO A 274 -25.27 -2.06 -0.89
C PRO A 274 -24.65 -3.42 -0.55
N ASN A 275 -25.47 -4.43 -0.24
CA ASN A 275 -24.98 -5.77 0.05
C ASN A 275 -24.21 -6.38 -1.15
N THR A 276 -24.72 -6.19 -2.36
CA THR A 276 -24.04 -6.66 -3.58
C THR A 276 -22.72 -5.92 -3.77
N VAL A 277 -22.71 -4.61 -3.57
CA VAL A 277 -21.51 -3.76 -3.69
C VAL A 277 -20.43 -4.21 -2.71
N GLY A 278 -20.77 -4.33 -1.42
CA GLY A 278 -19.83 -4.73 -0.37
C GLY A 278 -19.23 -6.12 -0.60
N LEU A 279 -20.08 -7.12 -0.89
CA LEU A 279 -19.64 -8.51 -1.17
C LEU A 279 -18.75 -8.58 -2.43
N THR A 280 -19.17 -7.89 -3.48
CA THR A 280 -18.45 -7.94 -4.77
C THR A 280 -17.10 -7.23 -4.67
N LEU A 281 -17.08 -6.00 -4.15
CA LEU A 281 -15.82 -5.26 -3.99
C LEU A 281 -14.87 -5.96 -3.01
N GLY A 282 -15.40 -6.47 -1.90
CA GLY A 282 -14.62 -7.28 -0.96
C GLY A 282 -14.01 -8.50 -1.63
N GLY A 283 -14.83 -9.30 -2.33
CA GLY A 283 -14.37 -10.51 -3.04
C GLY A 283 -13.37 -10.20 -4.15
N ILE A 284 -13.64 -9.18 -4.98
CA ILE A 284 -12.73 -8.76 -6.06
C ILE A 284 -11.40 -8.25 -5.49
N THR A 285 -11.43 -7.38 -4.47
CA THR A 285 -10.22 -6.81 -3.88
C THR A 285 -9.34 -7.89 -3.27
N ALA A 286 -9.91 -8.81 -2.51
CA ALA A 286 -9.16 -9.92 -1.93
C ALA A 286 -8.66 -10.90 -3.02
N GLY A 287 -9.53 -11.34 -3.91
CA GLY A 287 -9.19 -12.33 -4.95
C GLY A 287 -8.22 -11.79 -5.99
N ALA A 288 -8.49 -10.60 -6.53
CA ALA A 288 -7.62 -9.95 -7.50
C ALA A 288 -6.29 -9.52 -6.87
N GLY A 289 -6.32 -8.98 -5.64
CA GLY A 289 -5.12 -8.55 -4.92
C GLY A 289 -4.15 -9.70 -4.69
N LEU A 290 -4.62 -10.80 -4.09
CA LEU A 290 -3.79 -11.96 -3.79
C LEU A 290 -3.43 -12.74 -5.06
N GLY A 291 -4.43 -13.07 -5.88
CA GLY A 291 -4.24 -13.88 -7.09
C GLY A 291 -3.45 -13.14 -8.18
N GLY A 292 -3.80 -11.89 -8.45
CA GLY A 292 -3.11 -11.07 -9.46
C GLY A 292 -1.63 -10.87 -9.11
N THR A 293 -1.34 -10.47 -7.86
CA THR A 293 0.05 -10.27 -7.41
C THR A 293 0.88 -11.55 -7.48
N ALA A 294 0.32 -12.68 -7.01
CA ALA A 294 1.02 -13.97 -7.05
C ALA A 294 1.32 -14.43 -8.48
N ILE A 295 0.32 -14.38 -9.37
CA ILE A 295 0.45 -14.80 -10.76
C ILE A 295 1.38 -13.84 -11.52
N GLY A 296 1.26 -12.54 -11.31
CA GLY A 296 2.13 -11.53 -11.92
C GLY A 296 3.60 -11.73 -11.54
N GLY A 297 3.88 -11.96 -10.26
CA GLY A 297 5.22 -12.26 -9.78
C GLY A 297 5.78 -13.55 -10.42
N TRP A 298 4.96 -14.61 -10.50
CA TRP A 298 5.35 -15.87 -11.13
C TRP A 298 5.66 -15.70 -12.61
N ILE A 299 4.79 -15.01 -13.38
CA ILE A 299 4.99 -14.72 -14.82
C ILE A 299 6.29 -13.92 -15.01
N ALA A 300 6.46 -12.86 -14.25
CA ALA A 300 7.62 -11.99 -14.36
C ALA A 300 8.93 -12.75 -14.05
N GLN A 301 8.95 -13.53 -12.97
CA GLN A 301 10.13 -14.32 -12.60
C GLN A 301 10.49 -15.38 -13.65
N ARG A 302 9.48 -16.06 -14.23
CA ARG A 302 9.70 -17.03 -15.29
C ARG A 302 10.23 -16.38 -16.56
N TRP A 303 9.62 -15.23 -16.95
CA TRP A 303 10.04 -14.51 -18.15
C TRP A 303 11.38 -13.81 -17.98
N LEU A 304 11.74 -13.40 -16.77
CA LEU A 304 13.02 -12.76 -16.45
C LEU A 304 14.22 -13.69 -16.77
N ARG A 305 14.04 -15.03 -16.71
CA ARG A 305 15.09 -16.00 -17.09
C ARG A 305 15.53 -15.92 -18.55
N THR A 306 14.70 -15.34 -19.41
CA THR A 306 14.96 -15.25 -20.87
C THR A 306 14.99 -13.80 -21.37
N ASN A 307 14.46 -12.86 -20.59
CA ASN A 307 14.33 -11.47 -21.01
C ASN A 307 14.53 -10.52 -19.82
N HIS A 308 15.65 -9.82 -19.79
CA HIS A 308 15.99 -8.82 -18.76
C HIS A 308 14.96 -7.68 -18.60
N ARG A 309 14.12 -7.45 -19.60
CA ARG A 309 13.05 -6.42 -19.60
C ARG A 309 11.73 -6.92 -19.01
N ALA A 310 11.67 -8.20 -18.57
CA ALA A 310 10.40 -8.85 -18.21
C ALA A 310 9.60 -8.10 -17.14
N LEU A 311 10.26 -7.53 -16.13
CA LEU A 311 9.59 -6.78 -15.06
C LEU A 311 8.78 -5.61 -15.62
N TYR A 312 9.38 -4.80 -16.50
CA TYR A 312 8.71 -3.68 -17.16
C TYR A 312 7.63 -4.15 -18.13
N LEU A 313 7.91 -5.19 -18.93
CA LEU A 313 6.98 -5.67 -19.96
C LEU A 313 5.74 -6.31 -19.35
N VAL A 314 5.88 -7.10 -18.27
CA VAL A 314 4.72 -7.66 -17.56
C VAL A 314 3.84 -6.53 -17.02
N SER A 315 4.44 -5.52 -16.39
CA SER A 315 3.70 -4.37 -15.85
C SER A 315 3.08 -3.52 -16.95
N ALA A 316 3.76 -3.31 -18.07
CA ALA A 316 3.23 -2.56 -19.21
C ALA A 316 2.02 -3.27 -19.86
N TRP A 317 2.13 -4.57 -20.09
CA TRP A 317 1.02 -5.36 -20.63
C TRP A 317 -0.16 -5.45 -19.66
N SER A 318 0.13 -5.59 -18.37
CA SER A 318 -0.87 -5.55 -17.30
C SER A 318 -1.66 -4.22 -17.33
N ALA A 319 -0.95 -3.08 -17.41
CA ALA A 319 -1.57 -1.78 -17.49
C ALA A 319 -2.41 -1.62 -18.79
N LEU A 320 -1.90 -2.08 -19.93
CA LEU A 320 -2.62 -2.02 -21.20
C LEU A 320 -3.88 -2.87 -21.20
N VAL A 321 -3.83 -4.10 -20.68
CA VAL A 321 -4.97 -5.02 -20.60
C VAL A 321 -6.05 -4.52 -19.65
N THR A 322 -5.70 -3.72 -18.64
CA THR A 322 -6.66 -3.07 -17.75
C THR A 322 -7.60 -2.13 -18.49
N VAL A 323 -7.12 -1.45 -19.56
CA VAL A 323 -7.89 -0.40 -20.26
C VAL A 323 -9.19 -0.94 -20.89
N PRO A 324 -9.19 -1.99 -21.74
CA PRO A 324 -10.42 -2.48 -22.34
C PRO A 324 -11.41 -3.00 -21.29
N PHE A 325 -10.95 -3.65 -20.22
CA PHE A 325 -11.83 -4.07 -19.13
C PHE A 325 -12.39 -2.87 -18.36
N GLY A 326 -11.59 -1.84 -18.12
CA GLY A 326 -12.07 -0.61 -17.52
C GLY A 326 -13.09 0.14 -18.39
N VAL A 327 -12.87 0.21 -19.71
CA VAL A 327 -13.87 0.75 -20.65
C VAL A 327 -15.19 -0.03 -20.56
N LEU A 328 -15.12 -1.36 -20.56
CA LEU A 328 -16.30 -2.21 -20.44
C LEU A 328 -17.00 -2.05 -19.08
N CYS A 329 -16.23 -1.84 -18.00
CA CYS A 329 -16.77 -1.59 -16.67
C CYS A 329 -17.51 -0.25 -16.57
N PHE A 330 -16.91 0.84 -17.08
CA PHE A 330 -17.43 2.20 -16.86
C PHE A 330 -18.45 2.64 -17.88
N PHE A 331 -18.40 2.11 -19.10
CA PHE A 331 -19.22 2.54 -20.25
C PHE A 331 -20.03 1.40 -20.86
N GLY A 332 -19.83 0.16 -20.44
CA GLY A 332 -20.53 -1.02 -20.94
C GLY A 332 -21.90 -1.21 -20.28
N PRO A 333 -22.64 -2.22 -20.71
CA PRO A 333 -23.92 -2.57 -20.13
C PRO A 333 -23.74 -3.10 -18.69
N ARG A 334 -24.77 -2.92 -17.86
CA ARG A 334 -24.75 -3.29 -16.42
C ARG A 334 -24.31 -4.76 -16.18
N ALA A 335 -24.69 -5.67 -17.06
CA ALA A 335 -24.34 -7.10 -16.94
C ALA A 335 -22.82 -7.35 -17.02
N THR A 336 -22.06 -6.49 -17.70
CA THR A 336 -20.61 -6.63 -17.85
C THR A 336 -19.80 -5.91 -16.80
N MET A 337 -20.40 -5.01 -16.01
CA MET A 337 -19.68 -4.16 -15.04
C MET A 337 -18.86 -4.96 -14.03
N LEU A 338 -19.48 -5.92 -13.33
CA LEU A 338 -18.80 -6.69 -12.29
C LEU A 338 -17.72 -7.64 -12.82
N PRO A 339 -17.95 -8.44 -13.87
CA PRO A 339 -16.91 -9.25 -14.49
C PRO A 339 -15.75 -8.41 -15.03
N ALA A 340 -16.06 -7.29 -15.68
CA ALA A 340 -15.04 -6.39 -16.21
C ALA A 340 -14.22 -5.73 -15.10
N LEU A 341 -14.87 -5.33 -13.99
CA LEU A 341 -14.18 -4.83 -12.80
C LEU A 341 -13.20 -5.86 -12.24
N ALA A 342 -13.65 -7.12 -12.10
CA ALA A 342 -12.80 -8.20 -11.58
C ALA A 342 -11.56 -8.41 -12.46
N LEU A 343 -11.72 -8.41 -13.79
CA LEU A 343 -10.61 -8.57 -14.72
C LEU A 343 -9.70 -7.34 -14.77
N ALA A 344 -10.25 -6.13 -14.67
CA ALA A 344 -9.46 -4.90 -14.58
C ALA A 344 -8.61 -4.88 -13.30
N MET A 345 -9.20 -5.15 -12.14
CA MET A 345 -8.49 -5.19 -10.87
C MET A 345 -7.43 -6.30 -10.85
N PHE A 346 -7.77 -7.49 -11.35
CA PHE A 346 -6.80 -8.57 -11.47
C PHE A 346 -5.60 -8.16 -12.35
N SER A 347 -5.87 -7.51 -13.48
CA SER A 347 -4.83 -7.01 -14.37
C SER A 347 -3.95 -5.96 -13.70
N ILE A 348 -4.51 -5.00 -12.96
CA ILE A 348 -3.74 -4.00 -12.20
C ILE A 348 -2.79 -4.69 -11.22
N PHE A 349 -3.32 -5.57 -10.37
CA PHE A 349 -2.51 -6.25 -9.36
C PHE A 349 -1.44 -7.19 -9.94
N LEU A 350 -1.67 -7.73 -11.14
CA LEU A 350 -0.69 -8.55 -11.84
C LEU A 350 0.60 -7.76 -12.16
N GLY A 351 0.48 -6.47 -12.45
CA GLY A 351 1.62 -5.60 -12.77
C GLY A 351 2.35 -5.04 -11.54
N THR A 352 1.71 -4.95 -10.37
CA THR A 352 2.26 -4.21 -9.22
C THR A 352 3.51 -4.85 -8.62
N GLY A 353 3.52 -6.16 -8.42
CA GLY A 353 4.67 -6.88 -7.88
C GLY A 353 5.92 -6.75 -8.77
N PRO A 354 5.84 -7.10 -10.06
CA PRO A 354 6.93 -6.89 -11.01
C PRO A 354 7.42 -5.44 -11.08
N LEU A 355 6.52 -4.46 -11.01
CA LEU A 355 6.89 -3.05 -11.09
C LEU A 355 7.66 -2.59 -9.84
N ASN A 356 7.26 -3.02 -8.64
CA ASN A 356 8.02 -2.80 -7.42
C ASN A 356 9.44 -3.38 -7.52
N ALA A 357 9.56 -4.62 -8.04
CA ALA A 357 10.85 -5.24 -8.26
C ALA A 357 11.70 -4.46 -9.29
N ALA A 358 11.08 -3.93 -10.35
CA ALA A 358 11.77 -3.11 -11.34
C ALA A 358 12.36 -1.83 -10.71
N ILE A 359 11.59 -1.14 -9.85
CA ILE A 359 12.05 0.08 -9.15
C ILE A 359 13.25 -0.22 -8.25
N VAL A 360 13.16 -1.28 -7.43
CA VAL A 360 14.23 -1.66 -6.50
C VAL A 360 15.50 -2.10 -7.24
N ASN A 361 15.33 -2.83 -8.35
CA ASN A 361 16.46 -3.27 -9.15
C ASN A 361 17.08 -2.15 -9.99
N ALA A 362 16.36 -1.07 -10.31
CA ALA A 362 16.86 0.05 -11.10
C ALA A 362 17.95 0.87 -10.41
N VAL A 363 18.23 0.62 -9.14
CA VAL A 363 19.13 1.44 -8.34
C VAL A 363 20.15 0.60 -7.56
N PRO A 364 21.40 1.08 -7.41
CA PRO A 364 22.40 0.42 -6.56
C PRO A 364 21.95 0.31 -5.11
N ALA A 365 22.46 -0.70 -4.39
CA ALA A 365 22.11 -0.95 -2.99
C ALA A 365 22.39 0.28 -2.08
N THR A 366 23.41 1.06 -2.38
CA THR A 366 23.83 2.24 -1.60
C THR A 366 22.79 3.37 -1.57
N VAL A 367 21.97 3.51 -2.62
CA VAL A 367 20.93 4.57 -2.72
C VAL A 367 19.51 4.03 -2.70
N ARG A 368 19.33 2.72 -2.51
CA ARG A 368 18.05 2.03 -2.61
C ARG A 368 17.00 2.56 -1.63
N ALA A 369 17.40 2.82 -0.38
CA ALA A 369 16.48 3.36 0.63
C ALA A 369 15.96 4.74 0.25
N THR A 370 16.84 5.63 -0.24
CA THR A 370 16.45 6.96 -0.73
C THR A 370 15.55 6.86 -1.95
N ALA A 371 15.84 5.95 -2.88
CA ALA A 371 15.01 5.72 -4.06
C ALA A 371 13.60 5.26 -3.71
N ILE A 372 13.47 4.31 -2.78
CA ILE A 372 12.16 3.84 -2.29
C ILE A 372 11.39 4.96 -1.58
N ALA A 373 12.07 5.80 -0.80
CA ALA A 373 11.43 6.93 -0.13
C ALA A 373 10.90 7.97 -1.13
N ILE A 374 11.68 8.29 -2.16
CA ILE A 374 11.27 9.19 -3.24
C ILE A 374 10.12 8.57 -4.06
N GLU A 375 10.21 7.29 -4.37
CA GLU A 375 9.16 6.55 -5.07
C GLU A 375 7.86 6.60 -4.26
N LEU A 376 7.89 6.26 -2.97
CA LEU A 376 6.72 6.29 -2.10
C LEU A 376 6.08 7.70 -2.04
N PHE A 377 6.91 8.75 -1.97
CA PHE A 377 6.41 10.12 -2.03
C PHE A 377 5.74 10.42 -3.38
N LEU A 378 6.37 10.05 -4.49
CA LEU A 378 5.86 10.34 -5.84
C LEU A 378 4.58 9.57 -6.16
N ILE A 379 4.45 8.31 -5.75
CA ILE A 379 3.23 7.52 -6.00
C ILE A 379 2.03 8.09 -5.23
N HIS A 380 2.23 8.63 -4.04
CA HIS A 380 1.17 9.30 -3.31
C HIS A 380 0.91 10.70 -3.87
N ALA A 381 1.94 11.52 -4.09
CA ALA A 381 1.78 12.90 -4.56
C ALA A 381 1.14 13.01 -5.94
N LEU A 382 1.47 12.12 -6.88
CA LEU A 382 0.97 12.11 -8.25
C LEU A 382 -0.16 11.10 -8.48
N GLY A 383 -0.30 10.12 -7.60
CA GLY A 383 -1.24 9.00 -7.72
C GLY A 383 -2.53 9.20 -6.92
N ASP A 384 -2.63 8.50 -5.82
CA ASP A 384 -3.87 8.37 -5.04
C ASP A 384 -4.29 9.63 -4.27
N THR A 385 -3.40 10.59 -4.05
CA THR A 385 -3.76 11.88 -3.44
C THR A 385 -4.66 12.72 -4.36
N PRO A 386 -4.27 13.04 -5.61
CA PRO A 386 -5.09 13.88 -6.48
C PRO A 386 -6.25 13.13 -7.14
N SER A 387 -6.13 11.80 -7.34
CA SER A 387 -7.05 11.06 -8.22
C SER A 387 -8.51 11.12 -7.77
N PRO A 388 -8.90 10.92 -6.49
CA PRO A 388 -10.31 10.94 -6.11
C PRO A 388 -10.95 12.31 -6.31
N ARG A 389 -10.22 13.40 -6.00
CA ARG A 389 -10.73 14.76 -6.19
C ARG A 389 -10.85 15.11 -7.67
N LEU A 390 -9.88 14.77 -8.50
CA LEU A 390 -9.94 15.03 -9.94
C LEU A 390 -11.10 14.27 -10.60
N ILE A 391 -11.30 13.01 -10.23
CA ILE A 391 -12.44 12.20 -10.67
C ILE A 391 -13.76 12.87 -10.25
N GLY A 392 -13.85 13.32 -8.99
CA GLY A 392 -15.03 14.03 -8.49
C GLY A 392 -15.31 15.33 -9.24
N MET A 393 -14.28 16.14 -9.54
CA MET A 393 -14.42 17.38 -10.31
C MET A 393 -14.95 17.13 -11.74
N VAL A 394 -14.51 16.06 -12.38
CA VAL A 394 -15.03 15.67 -13.69
C VAL A 394 -16.45 15.13 -13.56
N SER A 395 -16.72 14.33 -12.52
CA SER A 395 -18.05 13.79 -12.23
C SER A 395 -19.09 14.90 -12.02
N ASP A 396 -18.74 15.97 -11.28
CA ASP A 396 -19.65 17.12 -11.02
C ASP A 396 -20.06 17.86 -12.31
N ARG A 397 -19.21 17.81 -13.34
CA ARG A 397 -19.49 18.48 -14.64
C ARG A 397 -20.12 17.55 -15.69
N THR A 398 -20.02 16.25 -15.49
CA THR A 398 -20.43 15.24 -16.47
C THR A 398 -21.13 14.06 -15.80
N THR A 399 -20.42 12.92 -15.67
CA THR A 399 -20.88 11.72 -14.97
C THR A 399 -19.73 11.06 -14.24
N LEU A 400 -20.03 10.25 -13.22
CA LEU A 400 -19.01 9.50 -12.50
C LEU A 400 -18.26 8.50 -13.41
N SER A 401 -18.95 7.92 -14.41
CA SER A 401 -18.31 7.08 -15.43
C SER A 401 -17.22 7.83 -16.20
N THR A 402 -17.50 9.07 -16.61
CA THR A 402 -16.52 9.93 -17.29
C THR A 402 -15.37 10.31 -16.36
N GLY A 403 -15.66 10.63 -15.10
CA GLY A 403 -14.63 10.89 -14.09
C GLY A 403 -13.69 9.69 -13.90
N LEU A 404 -14.25 8.48 -13.76
CA LEU A 404 -13.49 7.22 -13.69
C LEU A 404 -12.68 6.93 -14.96
N GLY A 405 -13.10 7.49 -16.10
CA GLY A 405 -12.30 7.45 -17.35
C GLY A 405 -10.88 8.01 -17.19
N LEU A 406 -10.64 8.92 -16.25
CA LEU A 406 -9.29 9.42 -15.93
C LEU A 406 -8.35 8.29 -15.49
N THR A 407 -8.88 7.25 -14.83
CA THR A 407 -8.08 6.08 -14.44
C THR A 407 -7.61 5.29 -15.66
N LEU A 408 -8.39 5.26 -16.73
CA LEU A 408 -8.00 4.62 -17.99
C LEU A 408 -6.92 5.42 -18.71
N VAL A 409 -7.03 6.75 -18.69
CA VAL A 409 -5.99 7.65 -19.23
C VAL A 409 -4.68 7.45 -18.44
N SER A 410 -4.74 7.38 -17.10
CA SER A 410 -3.55 7.12 -16.29
C SER A 410 -2.92 5.75 -16.61
N MET A 411 -3.72 4.71 -16.86
CA MET A 411 -3.20 3.39 -17.24
C MET A 411 -2.58 3.38 -18.63
N LEU A 412 -3.09 4.17 -19.59
CA LEU A 412 -2.44 4.37 -20.90
C LEU A 412 -1.09 5.08 -20.74
N ILE A 413 -1.02 6.11 -19.90
CA ILE A 413 0.23 6.80 -19.59
C ILE A 413 1.21 5.84 -18.92
N ALA A 414 0.76 5.05 -17.92
CA ALA A 414 1.58 4.01 -17.29
C ALA A 414 2.12 3.03 -18.34
N THR A 415 1.28 2.54 -19.24
CA THR A 415 1.66 1.65 -20.34
C THR A 415 2.78 2.24 -21.18
N ALA A 416 2.62 3.49 -21.63
CA ALA A 416 3.63 4.17 -22.43
C ALA A 416 4.96 4.35 -21.70
N LEU A 417 4.91 4.82 -20.43
CA LEU A 417 6.08 4.99 -19.59
C LEU A 417 6.83 3.66 -19.37
N LEU A 418 6.11 2.57 -19.10
CA LEU A 418 6.70 1.27 -18.84
C LEU A 418 7.29 0.62 -20.09
N PHE A 419 6.68 0.78 -21.27
CA PHE A 419 7.29 0.34 -22.54
C PHE A 419 8.52 1.16 -22.89
N LEU A 420 8.52 2.47 -22.63
CA LEU A 420 9.72 3.31 -22.77
C LEU A 420 10.80 2.89 -21.77
N GLY A 421 10.43 2.68 -20.52
CA GLY A 421 11.33 2.17 -19.48
C GLY A 421 11.98 0.85 -19.84
N ALA A 422 11.22 -0.09 -20.42
CA ALA A 422 11.75 -1.37 -20.88
C ALA A 422 12.87 -1.23 -21.93
N ARG A 423 12.92 -0.13 -22.69
CA ARG A 423 13.98 0.14 -23.67
C ARG A 423 15.28 0.65 -23.02
N THR A 424 15.18 1.20 -21.82
CA THR A 424 16.32 1.79 -21.09
C THR A 424 17.01 0.79 -20.16
N VAL A 425 16.43 -0.38 -19.94
CA VAL A 425 17.01 -1.42 -19.07
C VAL A 425 18.29 -1.99 -19.70
N PRO A 426 19.46 -1.91 -19.03
CA PRO A 426 20.70 -2.49 -19.50
C PRO A 426 20.60 -4.02 -19.63
N ARG A 427 21.41 -4.61 -20.53
CA ARG A 427 21.41 -6.09 -20.72
C ARG A 427 22.02 -6.84 -19.53
N ASP A 428 22.94 -6.21 -18.81
CA ASP A 428 23.71 -6.77 -17.69
C ASP A 428 22.93 -6.75 -16.36
N TYR A 429 21.63 -6.53 -16.43
CA TYR A 429 20.75 -6.33 -15.25
C TYR A 429 20.33 -7.64 -14.56
N VAL A 430 20.72 -8.80 -15.07
CA VAL A 430 20.26 -10.14 -14.65
C VAL A 430 21.44 -11.04 -14.28
N GLU A 431 22.67 -10.54 -14.28
CA GLU A 431 23.84 -11.21 -13.71
C GLU A 431 24.04 -10.75 -12.25
#